data_c060e28af1369776979e5c84e76ce6dd
#
_entry.id   c060e28af1369776979e5c84e76ce6dd
#
_cell.length_a   1.000
_cell.length_b   1.000
_cell.length_c   1.000
_cell.angle_alpha   90.00
_cell.angle_beta   90.00
_cell.angle_gamma   90.00
#
_symmetry.space_group_name_H-M   'P 1'
#
loop_
_entity.id
_entity.type
_entity.pdbx_description
1 polymer ?
#
loop_
_entity_poly.entity_id
_entity_poly.type
_entity_poly.pdbx_seq_one_letter_code
_entity_poly.pdbx_strand_id
1 'polypeptide(L)'
;ARRLLEKGVRVVQLFNGSDPSGGNGITNWDSHSNIDKTHAMQAEIMDQPTAALISDMKRRGLLKNTLVVWCTEFGRMPFLQGNGTGRDHNPDAFTCFFAGAGVKKGYSYGESDNFGFKSVKGKSSVYDFNATILHLMGLDHERLSYYHNGLERRLTNVHGHVIHNILA
;
A
#
# COMPACT_ATOMS: atom_id res chain seq x y z
N ALA A 1 -1.59 -16.47 -3.09
CA ALA A 1 -1.46 -16.01 -1.69
C ALA A 1 -2.16 -16.96 -0.72
N ARG A 2 -3.50 -17.16 -0.78
CA ARG A 2 -4.30 -17.91 0.21
C ARG A 2 -3.72 -19.30 0.54
N ARG A 3 -3.44 -20.14 -0.45
CA ARG A 3 -2.90 -21.51 -0.22
C ARG A 3 -1.59 -21.51 0.55
N LEU A 4 -0.75 -20.49 0.40
CA LEU A 4 0.50 -20.34 1.15
C LEU A 4 0.21 -20.01 2.62
N LEU A 5 -0.74 -19.12 2.87
CA LEU A 5 -1.18 -18.78 4.24
C LEU A 5 -1.75 -20.02 4.97
N GLU A 6 -2.56 -20.83 4.29
CA GLU A 6 -3.10 -22.10 4.83
C GLU A 6 -2.00 -23.14 5.13
N LYS A 7 -0.82 -23.01 4.53
CA LYS A 7 0.37 -23.81 4.80
C LYS A 7 1.31 -23.21 5.86
N GLY A 8 0.90 -22.12 6.51
CA GLY A 8 1.65 -21.48 7.59
C GLY A 8 2.64 -20.42 7.13
N VAL A 9 2.67 -20.04 5.85
CA VAL A 9 3.46 -18.89 5.38
C VAL A 9 2.88 -17.62 5.99
N ARG A 10 3.69 -16.87 6.72
CA ARG A 10 3.22 -15.72 7.50
C ARG A 10 3.10 -14.43 6.69
N VAL A 11 3.93 -14.24 5.68
CA VAL A 11 3.93 -13.06 4.82
C VAL A 11 4.01 -13.50 3.37
N VAL A 12 3.11 -12.98 2.54
CA VAL A 12 3.12 -13.19 1.09
C VAL A 12 3.09 -11.82 0.43
N GLN A 13 4.13 -11.49 -0.30
CA GLN A 13 4.23 -10.26 -1.05
C GLN A 13 4.04 -10.54 -2.54
N LEU A 14 3.17 -9.77 -3.18
CA LEU A 14 2.86 -9.85 -4.60
C LEU A 14 3.17 -8.49 -5.24
N PHE A 15 3.83 -8.53 -6.37
CA PHE A 15 4.09 -7.34 -7.17
C PHE A 15 3.19 -7.35 -8.40
N ASN A 16 2.55 -6.23 -8.67
CA ASN A 16 1.83 -6.01 -9.92
C ASN A 16 2.64 -5.07 -10.81
N GLY A 17 3.25 -5.64 -11.82
CA GLY A 17 4.15 -5.01 -12.78
C GLY A 17 5.09 -6.09 -13.32
N SER A 18 5.20 -6.18 -14.64
CA SER A 18 5.92 -7.28 -15.29
C SER A 18 7.29 -6.89 -15.82
N ASP A 19 7.59 -5.61 -15.96
CA ASP A 19 8.85 -5.15 -16.52
C ASP A 19 9.70 -4.41 -15.48
N PRO A 20 10.75 -5.08 -14.96
CA PRO A 20 11.67 -4.46 -14.01
C PRO A 20 12.59 -3.40 -14.64
N SER A 21 12.61 -3.26 -15.96
CA SER A 21 13.44 -2.28 -16.68
C SER A 21 12.84 -0.87 -16.75
N GLY A 22 11.70 -0.64 -16.11
CA GLY A 22 11.04 0.66 -16.13
C GLY A 22 10.38 0.97 -17.46
N GLY A 23 9.54 0.09 -17.92
CA GLY A 23 8.81 0.23 -19.18
C GLY A 23 7.96 1.51 -19.26
N ASN A 24 7.33 1.69 -20.37
CA ASN A 24 6.54 2.89 -20.74
C ASN A 24 5.11 2.90 -20.15
N GLY A 25 4.88 2.36 -18.98
CA GLY A 25 3.58 2.28 -18.30
C GLY A 25 2.63 1.22 -18.83
N ILE A 26 2.95 0.56 -19.95
CA ILE A 26 2.12 -0.54 -20.49
C ILE A 26 2.28 -1.80 -19.64
N THR A 27 3.50 -2.02 -19.15
CA THR A 27 3.88 -3.21 -18.38
C THR A 27 3.97 -2.96 -16.86
N ASN A 28 3.82 -1.71 -16.43
CA ASN A 28 3.85 -1.31 -15.03
C ASN A 28 3.00 -0.04 -14.79
N TRP A 29 3.00 0.49 -13.56
CA TRP A 29 2.27 1.68 -13.16
C TRP A 29 3.00 3.01 -13.43
N ASP A 30 4.20 2.97 -14.01
CA ASP A 30 5.00 4.16 -14.28
C ASP A 30 4.57 4.87 -15.57
N SER A 31 3.44 5.58 -15.51
CA SER A 31 2.72 6.13 -16.67
C SER A 31 3.01 7.61 -16.87
N HIS A 32 4.18 7.93 -17.43
CA HIS A 32 4.55 9.27 -17.88
C HIS A 32 3.95 9.65 -19.26
N SER A 33 3.19 8.72 -19.86
CA SER A 33 2.41 8.93 -21.08
C SER A 33 1.19 7.99 -21.09
N ASN A 34 0.11 8.42 -21.76
CA ASN A 34 -1.12 7.63 -21.95
C ASN A 34 -1.67 7.00 -20.65
N ILE A 35 -1.68 7.77 -19.54
CA ILE A 35 -2.03 7.27 -18.22
C ILE A 35 -3.41 6.62 -18.17
N ASP A 36 -4.40 7.17 -18.86
CA ASP A 36 -5.76 6.65 -18.87
C ASP A 36 -5.80 5.20 -19.38
N LYS A 37 -5.09 4.93 -20.49
CA LYS A 37 -5.00 3.60 -21.07
C LYS A 37 -4.17 2.64 -20.20
N THR A 38 -2.99 3.08 -19.79
CA THR A 38 -2.03 2.21 -19.10
C THR A 38 -2.52 1.85 -17.69
N HIS A 39 -3.07 2.82 -16.94
CA HIS A 39 -3.65 2.56 -15.62
C HIS A 39 -4.92 1.70 -15.73
N ALA A 40 -5.77 1.91 -16.73
CA ALA A 40 -6.93 1.04 -16.95
C ALA A 40 -6.51 -0.42 -17.17
N MET A 41 -5.49 -0.67 -17.98
CA MET A 41 -4.95 -2.02 -18.21
C MET A 41 -4.37 -2.64 -16.94
N GLN A 42 -3.60 -1.88 -16.15
CA GLN A 42 -3.04 -2.39 -14.89
C GLN A 42 -4.13 -2.64 -13.86
N ALA A 43 -5.12 -1.77 -13.78
CA ALA A 43 -6.28 -1.95 -12.90
C ALA A 43 -7.07 -3.22 -13.25
N GLU A 44 -7.32 -3.47 -14.53
CA GLU A 44 -8.00 -4.68 -15.01
C GLU A 44 -7.29 -5.97 -14.59
N ILE A 45 -5.95 -6.00 -14.67
CA ILE A 45 -5.14 -7.14 -14.24
C ILE A 45 -5.26 -7.38 -12.73
N MET A 46 -5.37 -6.32 -11.92
CA MET A 46 -5.30 -6.39 -10.47
C MET A 46 -6.66 -6.48 -9.78
N ASP A 47 -7.69 -5.81 -10.30
CA ASP A 47 -8.98 -5.60 -9.64
C ASP A 47 -9.67 -6.93 -9.30
N GLN A 48 -10.00 -7.72 -10.31
CA GLN A 48 -10.72 -8.97 -10.13
C GLN A 48 -9.98 -9.98 -9.23
N PRO A 49 -8.67 -10.24 -9.40
CA PRO A 49 -7.93 -11.12 -8.51
C PRO A 49 -7.88 -10.63 -7.06
N THR A 50 -7.77 -9.33 -6.83
CA THR A 50 -7.76 -8.74 -5.49
C THR A 50 -9.12 -8.88 -4.82
N ALA A 51 -10.19 -8.53 -5.52
CA ALA A 51 -11.57 -8.69 -5.03
C ALA A 51 -11.89 -10.16 -4.73
N ALA A 52 -11.48 -11.08 -5.62
CA ALA A 52 -11.66 -12.51 -5.44
C ALA A 52 -10.89 -13.03 -4.21
N LEU A 53 -9.63 -12.60 -4.03
CA LEU A 53 -8.82 -12.97 -2.86
C LEU A 53 -9.49 -12.54 -1.55
N ILE A 54 -9.88 -11.27 -1.44
CA ILE A 54 -10.50 -10.71 -0.23
C ILE A 54 -11.83 -11.42 0.05
N SER A 55 -12.65 -11.64 -0.98
CA SER A 55 -13.94 -12.32 -0.86
C SER A 55 -13.80 -13.78 -0.44
N ASP A 56 -12.84 -14.51 -1.01
CA ASP A 56 -12.56 -15.91 -0.65
C ASP A 56 -12.03 -16.02 0.78
N MET A 57 -11.10 -15.16 1.16
CA MET A 57 -10.57 -15.12 2.53
C MET A 57 -11.64 -14.76 3.56
N LYS A 58 -12.55 -13.84 3.21
CA LYS A 58 -13.70 -13.49 4.06
C LYS A 58 -14.62 -14.70 4.28
N ARG A 59 -15.01 -15.39 3.21
CA ARG A 59 -15.89 -16.59 3.29
C ARG A 59 -15.27 -17.71 4.12
N ARG A 60 -13.95 -17.85 4.09
CA ARG A 60 -13.21 -18.88 4.85
C ARG A 60 -12.87 -18.45 6.29
N GLY A 61 -13.23 -17.23 6.69
CA GLY A 61 -12.88 -16.69 8.00
C GLY A 61 -11.41 -16.29 8.16
N LEU A 62 -10.60 -16.40 7.12
CA LEU A 62 -9.16 -16.10 7.17
C LEU A 62 -8.87 -14.61 7.41
N LEU A 63 -9.74 -13.71 6.93
CA LEU A 63 -9.59 -12.26 7.17
C LEU A 63 -9.65 -11.87 8.64
N LYS A 64 -10.14 -12.73 9.51
CA LYS A 64 -10.16 -12.46 10.96
C LYS A 64 -8.73 -12.30 11.51
N ASN A 65 -7.78 -13.09 10.99
CA ASN A 65 -6.40 -13.15 11.47
C ASN A 65 -5.37 -12.86 10.36
N THR A 66 -5.81 -12.32 9.23
CA THR A 66 -4.92 -11.98 8.12
C THR A 66 -5.20 -10.57 7.66
N LEU A 67 -4.15 -9.78 7.59
CA LEU A 67 -4.17 -8.43 7.01
C LEU A 67 -3.84 -8.52 5.52
N VAL A 68 -4.71 -7.99 4.69
CA VAL A 68 -4.45 -7.72 3.28
C VAL A 68 -4.11 -6.25 3.13
N VAL A 69 -2.94 -5.98 2.59
CA VAL A 69 -2.44 -4.62 2.37
C VAL A 69 -2.26 -4.41 0.88
N TRP A 70 -2.77 -3.31 0.37
CA TRP A 70 -2.46 -2.80 -0.95
C TRP A 70 -1.81 -1.44 -0.81
N CYS A 71 -0.67 -1.26 -1.44
CA CYS A 71 0.08 -0.01 -1.40
C CYS A 71 0.89 0.20 -2.67
N THR A 72 1.27 1.44 -2.86
CA THR A 72 2.24 1.91 -3.84
C THR A 72 3.27 2.78 -3.13
N GLU A 73 4.40 3.02 -3.75
CA GLU A 73 5.48 3.83 -3.18
C GLU A 73 5.17 5.33 -3.19
N PHE A 74 4.36 5.80 -4.15
CA PHE A 74 3.85 7.17 -4.28
C PHE A 74 2.59 7.18 -5.16
N GLY A 75 1.94 8.33 -5.28
CA GLY A 75 0.82 8.57 -6.17
C GLY A 75 1.22 9.23 -7.49
N ARG A 76 0.23 9.82 -8.15
CA ARG A 76 0.44 10.61 -9.36
C ARG A 76 -0.05 12.04 -9.16
N MET A 77 0.67 13.00 -9.76
CA MET A 77 0.28 14.40 -9.75
C MET A 77 -1.15 14.58 -10.28
N PRO A 78 -1.95 15.52 -9.74
CA PRO A 78 -3.32 15.76 -10.19
C PRO A 78 -3.40 16.47 -11.55
N PHE A 79 -2.26 16.75 -12.19
CA PHE A 79 -2.16 17.41 -13.49
C PHE A 79 -1.25 16.62 -14.44
N LEU A 80 -1.40 16.85 -15.73
CA LEU A 80 -0.59 16.20 -16.76
C LEU A 80 0.84 16.74 -16.76
N GLN A 81 1.78 15.88 -17.07
CA GLN A 81 3.19 16.21 -17.17
C GLN A 81 3.49 16.86 -18.53
N GLY A 82 3.95 18.10 -18.50
CA GLY A 82 4.31 18.84 -19.72
C GLY A 82 3.18 18.89 -20.74
N ASN A 83 3.48 18.64 -22.01
CA ASN A 83 2.50 18.53 -23.10
C ASN A 83 2.01 17.08 -23.28
N GLY A 84 2.28 16.21 -22.34
CA GLY A 84 2.01 14.79 -22.43
C GLY A 84 0.61 14.39 -22.01
N THR A 85 0.37 13.10 -22.04
CA THR A 85 -0.85 12.43 -21.61
C THR A 85 -0.63 11.59 -20.35
N GLY A 86 0.53 11.73 -19.70
CA GLY A 86 0.90 11.08 -18.45
C GLY A 86 0.96 12.04 -17.28
N ARG A 87 1.27 11.51 -16.11
CA ARG A 87 1.40 12.27 -14.85
C ARG A 87 2.69 11.88 -14.16
N ASP A 88 3.35 12.87 -13.56
CA ASP A 88 4.55 12.66 -12.74
C ASP A 88 4.23 12.04 -11.38
N HIS A 89 5.24 11.66 -10.65
CA HIS A 89 5.16 11.09 -9.31
C HIS A 89 4.68 12.11 -8.29
N ASN A 90 3.80 11.70 -7.38
CA ASN A 90 3.35 12.53 -6.27
C ASN A 90 3.59 11.80 -4.94
N PRO A 91 4.67 12.10 -4.21
CA PRO A 91 4.94 11.51 -2.91
C PRO A 91 4.11 12.13 -1.78
N ASP A 92 3.47 13.28 -1.99
CA ASP A 92 2.81 14.07 -0.95
C ASP A 92 1.35 13.66 -0.70
N ALA A 93 0.74 12.92 -1.63
CA ALA A 93 -0.61 12.40 -1.46
C ALA A 93 -0.85 11.15 -2.31
N PHE A 94 -1.18 10.04 -1.68
CA PHE A 94 -1.59 8.81 -2.33
C PHE A 94 -2.43 7.94 -1.39
N THR A 95 -3.08 6.94 -1.95
CA THR A 95 -3.99 6.06 -1.20
C THR A 95 -3.41 4.66 -1.08
N CYS A 96 -3.50 4.11 0.13
CA CYS A 96 -3.29 2.70 0.41
C CYS A 96 -4.54 2.11 1.04
N PHE A 97 -4.74 0.79 1.02
CA PHE A 97 -5.81 0.20 1.80
C PHE A 97 -5.36 -1.00 2.64
N PHE A 98 -6.08 -1.20 3.73
CA PHE A 98 -6.01 -2.35 4.59
C PHE A 98 -7.34 -3.10 4.58
N ALA A 99 -7.31 -4.42 4.60
CA ALA A 99 -8.50 -5.24 4.79
C ALA A 99 -8.20 -6.43 5.71
N GLY A 100 -9.08 -6.67 6.66
CA GLY A 100 -8.96 -7.82 7.58
C GLY A 100 -8.42 -7.44 8.96
N ALA A 101 -7.77 -8.35 9.58
CA ALA A 101 -7.21 -8.39 10.93
C ALA A 101 -7.12 -7.06 11.70
N GLY A 102 -8.17 -6.72 12.46
CA GLY A 102 -8.12 -5.60 13.41
C GLY A 102 -8.32 -4.20 12.81
N VAL A 103 -8.66 -4.07 11.51
CA VAL A 103 -8.96 -2.75 10.93
C VAL A 103 -10.46 -2.48 10.82
N LYS A 104 -10.85 -1.22 10.95
CA LYS A 104 -12.23 -0.77 10.76
C LYS A 104 -12.68 -1.04 9.32
N LYS A 105 -13.92 -1.50 9.17
CA LYS A 105 -14.53 -1.77 7.87
C LYS A 105 -15.20 -0.52 7.31
N GLY A 106 -15.03 -0.27 6.00
CA GLY A 106 -15.68 0.84 5.33
C GLY A 106 -15.30 2.21 5.88
N TYR A 107 -14.07 2.34 6.37
CA TYR A 107 -13.56 3.55 6.99
C TYR A 107 -12.47 4.18 6.12
N SER A 108 -12.53 5.49 5.93
CA SER A 108 -11.49 6.28 5.28
C SER A 108 -10.79 7.16 6.29
N TYR A 109 -9.47 7.25 6.20
CA TYR A 109 -8.63 8.07 7.06
C TYR A 109 -7.70 8.94 6.22
N GLY A 110 -7.62 10.22 6.58
CA GLY A 110 -6.85 11.21 5.86
C GLY A 110 -7.63 11.85 4.71
N GLU A 111 -7.21 13.04 4.34
CA GLU A 111 -7.78 13.81 3.23
C GLU A 111 -6.67 14.55 2.49
N SER A 112 -6.77 14.63 1.17
CA SER A 112 -5.97 15.52 0.36
C SER A 112 -6.57 16.93 0.33
N ASP A 113 -5.79 17.89 -0.16
CA ASP A 113 -6.33 19.20 -0.55
C ASP A 113 -7.33 19.06 -1.70
N ASN A 114 -8.00 20.15 -2.04
CA ASN A 114 -9.04 20.19 -3.07
C ASN A 114 -8.52 19.83 -4.48
N PHE A 115 -7.22 19.84 -4.69
CA PHE A 115 -6.58 19.52 -5.96
C PHE A 115 -6.04 18.06 -5.98
N GLY A 116 -5.99 17.37 -4.83
CA GLY A 116 -5.35 16.07 -4.72
C GLY A 116 -3.82 16.13 -4.76
N PHE A 117 -3.25 17.30 -4.45
CA PHE A 117 -1.81 17.53 -4.55
C PHE A 117 -1.07 17.17 -3.26
N LYS A 118 -1.60 17.55 -2.11
CA LYS A 118 -0.99 17.31 -0.79
C LYS A 118 -1.97 16.69 0.19
N SER A 119 -1.48 15.83 1.04
CA SER A 119 -2.22 15.38 2.22
C SER A 119 -2.33 16.54 3.21
N VAL A 120 -3.57 16.86 3.68
CA VAL A 120 -3.82 18.00 4.57
C VAL A 120 -4.43 17.62 5.91
N LYS A 121 -5.13 16.47 5.97
CA LYS A 121 -5.75 15.99 7.20
C LYS A 121 -5.38 14.52 7.43
N GLY A 122 -5.14 14.15 8.70
CA GLY A 122 -4.73 12.80 9.04
C GLY A 122 -3.46 12.37 8.29
N LYS A 123 -2.50 13.27 8.16
CA LYS A 123 -1.25 13.00 7.46
C LYS A 123 -0.56 11.80 8.08
N SER A 124 -0.15 10.87 7.23
CA SER A 124 0.58 9.67 7.62
C SER A 124 1.77 9.48 6.70
N SER A 125 2.90 9.16 7.28
CA SER A 125 4.12 8.84 6.53
C SER A 125 4.22 7.34 6.23
N VAL A 126 5.18 6.97 5.39
CA VAL A 126 5.52 5.56 5.18
C VAL A 126 5.95 4.86 6.48
N TYR A 127 6.52 5.61 7.43
CA TYR A 127 6.88 5.08 8.74
C TYR A 127 5.66 4.76 9.59
N ASP A 128 4.62 5.60 9.56
CA ASP A 128 3.35 5.36 10.26
C ASP A 128 2.60 4.17 9.66
N PHE A 129 2.62 4.05 8.33
CA PHE A 129 2.09 2.90 7.61
C PHE A 129 2.75 1.60 8.07
N ASN A 130 4.09 1.54 8.08
CA ASN A 130 4.83 0.36 8.51
C ASN A 130 4.69 0.09 10.01
N ALA A 131 4.67 1.13 10.87
CA ALA A 131 4.41 0.97 12.31
C ALA A 131 3.05 0.34 12.55
N THR A 132 2.03 0.73 11.77
CA THR A 132 0.68 0.18 11.87
C THR A 132 0.62 -1.28 11.42
N ILE A 133 1.32 -1.66 10.34
CA ILE A 133 1.43 -3.06 9.91
C ILE A 133 2.08 -3.90 11.01
N LEU A 134 3.21 -3.46 11.55
CA LEU A 134 3.91 -4.18 12.61
C LEU A 134 3.02 -4.34 13.86
N HIS A 135 2.31 -3.28 14.26
CA HIS A 135 1.36 -3.33 15.38
C HIS A 135 0.26 -4.37 15.13
N LEU A 136 -0.34 -4.40 13.95
CA LEU A 136 -1.37 -5.40 13.57
C LEU A 136 -0.81 -6.84 13.51
N MET A 137 0.49 -6.99 13.32
CA MET A 137 1.19 -8.28 13.43
C MET A 137 1.54 -8.66 14.88
N GLY A 138 1.22 -7.82 15.86
CA GLY A 138 1.55 -8.00 17.27
C GLY A 138 3.01 -7.66 17.61
N LEU A 139 3.68 -6.88 16.78
CA LEU A 139 5.06 -6.46 16.95
C LEU A 139 5.13 -4.99 17.39
N ASP A 140 6.01 -4.73 18.35
CA ASP A 140 6.35 -3.37 18.77
C ASP A 140 7.45 -2.82 17.83
N HIS A 141 7.11 -1.86 16.98
CA HIS A 141 8.02 -1.32 15.98
C HIS A 141 9.19 -0.53 16.59
N GLU A 142 9.05 -0.04 17.83
CA GLU A 142 10.13 0.68 18.52
C GLU A 142 11.15 -0.28 19.16
N ARG A 143 10.71 -1.49 19.52
CA ARG A 143 11.55 -2.52 20.12
C ARG A 143 12.09 -3.52 19.12
N LEU A 144 11.46 -3.61 17.94
CA LEU A 144 11.92 -4.48 16.86
C LEU A 144 13.11 -3.84 16.15
N SER A 145 14.30 -4.31 16.47
CA SER A 145 15.55 -3.86 15.84
C SER A 145 16.33 -5.04 15.27
N TYR A 146 17.25 -4.73 14.39
CA TYR A 146 18.27 -5.64 13.90
C TYR A 146 19.62 -4.94 13.82
N TYR A 147 20.67 -5.67 14.18
CA TYR A 147 22.04 -5.17 14.12
C TYR A 147 22.56 -5.21 12.69
N HIS A 148 23.02 -4.08 12.17
CA HIS A 148 23.61 -3.97 10.85
C HIS A 148 24.68 -2.87 10.80
N ASN A 149 25.87 -3.21 10.35
CA ASN A 149 27.00 -2.28 10.21
C ASN A 149 27.26 -1.42 11.46
N GLY A 150 27.34 -2.04 12.63
CA GLY A 150 27.66 -1.36 13.89
C GLY A 150 26.47 -0.62 14.55
N LEU A 151 25.27 -0.68 13.98
CA LEU A 151 24.10 0.04 14.48
C LEU A 151 22.89 -0.90 14.65
N GLU A 152 22.14 -0.69 15.72
CA GLU A 152 20.79 -1.22 15.87
C GLU A 152 19.82 -0.40 15.01
N ARG A 153 19.17 -1.05 14.06
CA ARG A 153 18.26 -0.41 13.10
C ARG A 153 16.85 -0.89 13.28
N ARG A 154 15.90 0.04 13.18
CA ARG A 154 14.47 -0.23 13.15
C ARG A 154 13.92 0.02 11.75
N LEU A 155 12.88 -0.70 11.34
CA LEU A 155 12.18 -0.46 10.07
C LEU A 155 11.64 0.98 9.99
N THR A 156 11.14 1.49 11.10
CA THR A 156 10.58 2.85 11.21
C THR A 156 11.61 3.92 11.57
N ASN A 157 12.90 3.57 11.67
CA ASN A 157 13.97 4.45 12.11
C ASN A 157 13.63 5.11 13.45
N VAL A 158 13.71 6.45 13.55
CA VAL A 158 13.29 7.24 14.73
C VAL A 158 11.87 7.80 14.60
N HIS A 159 11.16 7.39 13.57
CA HIS A 159 9.82 7.86 13.20
C HIS A 159 8.78 6.74 13.35
N GLY A 160 7.57 7.05 12.97
CA GLY A 160 6.46 6.11 12.90
C GLY A 160 5.57 6.17 14.14
N HIS A 161 4.29 6.35 13.88
CA HIS A 161 3.24 6.28 14.87
C HIS A 161 2.16 5.33 14.37
N VAL A 162 1.67 4.46 15.24
CA VAL A 162 0.55 3.59 14.88
C VAL A 162 -0.69 4.44 14.61
N ILE A 163 -1.32 4.24 13.46
CA ILE A 163 -2.54 4.96 13.07
C ILE A 163 -3.74 4.34 13.78
N HIS A 164 -3.87 4.60 15.08
CA HIS A 164 -4.94 4.03 15.92
C HIS A 164 -6.35 4.31 15.39
N ASN A 165 -6.54 5.39 14.65
CA ASN A 165 -7.84 5.78 14.10
C ASN A 165 -8.44 4.75 13.14
N ILE A 166 -7.63 3.93 12.49
CA ILE A 166 -8.09 2.88 11.57
C ILE A 166 -8.28 1.52 12.24
N LEU A 167 -7.89 1.37 13.51
CA LEU A 167 -8.02 0.13 14.25
C LEU A 167 -9.44 -0.06 14.80
N ALA A 168 -9.94 -1.32 14.79
CA ALA A 168 -11.27 -1.72 15.26
C ALA A 168 -11.34 -1.87 16.77
#